data_be6ed260a72b0b1d5508a73a26fdd70e
#
_entry.id   be6ed260a72b0b1d5508a73a26fdd70e
#
_cell.length_a   1.000
_cell.length_b   1.000
_cell.length_c   1.000
_cell.angle_alpha   90.00
_cell.angle_beta   90.00
_cell.angle_gamma   90.00
#
_symmetry.space_group_name_H-M   'P 1'
#
loop_
_entity.id
_entity.type
_entity.pdbx_description
1 polymer ?
#
loop_
_entity_poly.entity_id
_entity_poly.type
_entity_poly.pdbx_seq_one_letter_code
_entity_poly.pdbx_strand_id
1 'polypeptide(L)'
;YEKLRAVLLDSRSKSGKTNYLQRQFLIFIEMVDIFELAIANPIPYEKVDKYADKDAVFFEKYTHFLEEISQILLKMAEYIGERKKGSFSISLKSLLEKQLEFKQAYISISQEGSFSEEQMLLEKMYHYLAKQTQNIYNVQQIFNNYYTQEVSFRDEKSYRRFVSADNYSIKRLADHFSFQSSFFRHALRLAIVTVIGYLIGDAFKVQNPHWILFTVYVIMRPGYGLTLKRSKDRALGTLIGAGFAFALVYICQFVLHLDHEIYKYIYGLTILMSMPFGYGLLQENFSMSAIFLTLYIVLAYALFVPDAMSVVQYRVVDTLIAFALSVSANYLLFPSWEHKNYNLLIVKSLRANLGYTNELIKRADNPEITTEYKVARKKAFLALANLNAGLQRMLQEPKSQRKNYTVCNEIQVLQQDFLSCV
;
A
#
# COMPACT_ATOMS: atom_id res chain seq x y z
N TYR A 1 -7.39 2.02 0.66
CA TYR A 1 -8.50 2.00 1.58
C TYR A 1 -9.35 3.29 1.48
N GLU A 2 -8.83 4.46 1.84
CA GLU A 2 -9.54 5.76 1.78
C GLU A 2 -10.04 6.11 0.36
N LYS A 3 -9.21 5.90 -0.67
CA LYS A 3 -9.59 6.12 -2.07
C LYS A 3 -10.74 5.21 -2.52
N LEU A 4 -10.70 3.92 -2.18
CA LEU A 4 -11.76 2.98 -2.52
C LEU A 4 -13.07 3.37 -1.83
N ARG A 5 -13.01 3.75 -0.56
CA ARG A 5 -14.15 4.23 0.20
C ARG A 5 -14.76 5.50 -0.41
N ALA A 6 -13.91 6.47 -0.77
CA ALA A 6 -14.37 7.71 -1.42
C ALA A 6 -15.08 7.42 -2.76
N VAL A 7 -14.51 6.53 -3.59
CA VAL A 7 -15.12 6.12 -4.86
C VAL A 7 -16.47 5.43 -4.65
N LEU A 8 -16.59 4.52 -3.68
CA LEU A 8 -17.84 3.82 -3.38
C LEU A 8 -18.93 4.76 -2.86
N LEU A 9 -18.57 5.78 -2.09
CA LEU A 9 -19.53 6.78 -1.59
C LEU A 9 -19.93 7.80 -2.67
N ASP A 10 -19.00 8.25 -3.51
CA ASP A 10 -19.29 9.18 -4.61
C ASP A 10 -20.16 8.52 -5.70
N SER A 11 -19.85 7.28 -6.07
CA SER A 11 -20.63 6.52 -7.04
C SER A 11 -22.07 6.27 -6.56
N ARG A 12 -22.28 6.12 -5.24
CA ARG A 12 -23.61 5.97 -4.65
C ARG A 12 -24.44 7.26 -4.76
N SER A 13 -23.82 8.43 -4.58
CA SER A 13 -24.54 9.71 -4.66
C SER A 13 -25.01 10.04 -6.08
N LYS A 14 -24.34 9.49 -7.10
CA LYS A 14 -24.60 9.75 -8.53
C LYS A 14 -25.55 8.75 -9.19
N SER A 15 -25.61 7.52 -8.70
CA SER A 15 -26.32 6.42 -9.36
C SER A 15 -27.56 5.96 -8.62
N GLY A 16 -28.53 6.74 -8.31
CA GLY A 16 -29.75 6.34 -7.60
C GLY A 16 -30.02 4.81 -7.57
N LYS A 17 -30.27 4.23 -6.41
CA LYS A 17 -30.78 2.87 -6.12
C LYS A 17 -30.24 1.71 -6.98
N THR A 18 -28.96 1.42 -7.03
CA THR A 18 -28.50 0.12 -7.51
C THR A 18 -28.05 -0.75 -6.32
N ASN A 19 -28.79 -1.86 -6.09
CA ASN A 19 -28.49 -2.89 -5.08
C ASN A 19 -27.02 -3.36 -5.16
N TYR A 20 -26.38 -3.27 -6.33
CA TYR A 20 -25.00 -3.67 -6.56
C TYR A 20 -23.98 -2.81 -5.80
N LEU A 21 -24.08 -1.48 -5.90
CA LEU A 21 -23.13 -0.56 -5.21
C LEU A 21 -23.32 -0.59 -3.70
N GLN A 22 -24.55 -0.75 -3.24
CA GLN A 22 -24.86 -0.91 -1.83
C GLN A 22 -24.23 -2.20 -1.28
N ARG A 23 -24.32 -3.30 -2.03
CA ARG A 23 -23.71 -4.58 -1.69
C ARG A 23 -22.18 -4.48 -1.62
N GLN A 24 -21.55 -3.86 -2.61
CA GLN A 24 -20.09 -3.65 -2.58
C GLN A 24 -19.65 -2.82 -1.38
N PHE A 25 -20.43 -1.82 -1.00
CA PHE A 25 -20.13 -1.00 0.16
C PHE A 25 -20.25 -1.77 1.49
N LEU A 26 -21.28 -2.62 1.61
CA LEU A 26 -21.41 -3.49 2.80
C LEU A 26 -20.28 -4.50 2.90
N ILE A 27 -19.91 -5.16 1.80
CA ILE A 27 -18.76 -6.07 1.77
C ILE A 27 -17.48 -5.32 2.18
N PHE A 28 -17.30 -4.10 1.67
CA PHE A 28 -16.16 -3.27 2.03
C PHE A 28 -16.09 -2.97 3.54
N ILE A 29 -17.23 -2.68 4.19
CA ILE A 29 -17.28 -2.46 5.64
C ILE A 29 -16.86 -3.72 6.40
N GLU A 30 -17.41 -4.87 6.08
CA GLU A 30 -17.08 -6.14 6.76
C GLU A 30 -15.61 -6.53 6.53
N MET A 31 -15.08 -6.31 5.33
CA MET A 31 -13.65 -6.52 5.05
C MET A 31 -12.75 -5.59 5.85
N VAL A 32 -13.19 -4.36 6.11
CA VAL A 32 -12.49 -3.43 7.00
C VAL A 32 -12.49 -3.94 8.43
N ASP A 33 -13.62 -4.43 8.91
CA ASP A 33 -13.73 -4.98 10.28
C ASP A 33 -12.85 -6.23 10.45
N ILE A 34 -12.76 -7.10 9.42
CA ILE A 34 -11.81 -8.23 9.39
C ILE A 34 -10.36 -7.72 9.48
N PHE A 35 -10.01 -6.74 8.68
CA PHE A 35 -8.66 -6.17 8.64
C PHE A 35 -8.29 -5.45 9.94
N GLU A 36 -9.19 -4.64 10.48
CA GLU A 36 -8.97 -3.94 11.75
C GLU A 36 -8.79 -4.94 12.91
N LEU A 37 -9.60 -6.01 12.95
CA LEU A 37 -9.44 -7.05 13.94
C LEU A 37 -8.12 -7.83 13.77
N ALA A 38 -7.65 -8.04 12.55
CA ALA A 38 -6.36 -8.68 12.29
C ALA A 38 -5.17 -7.80 12.75
N ILE A 39 -5.25 -6.48 12.57
CA ILE A 39 -4.21 -5.54 13.06
C ILE A 39 -4.24 -5.43 14.60
N ALA A 40 -5.44 -5.39 15.18
CA ALA A 40 -5.64 -5.32 16.62
C ALA A 40 -5.55 -6.68 17.30
N ASN A 41 -4.86 -7.64 16.70
CA ASN A 41 -4.74 -8.99 17.26
C ASN A 41 -4.16 -8.92 18.69
N PRO A 42 -4.95 -9.29 19.71
CA PRO A 42 -4.57 -9.13 21.12
C PRO A 42 -3.67 -10.26 21.65
N ILE A 43 -3.17 -11.11 20.75
CA ILE A 43 -2.44 -12.32 21.13
C ILE A 43 -0.95 -11.98 21.25
N PRO A 44 -0.36 -12.04 22.45
CA PRO A 44 1.07 -11.88 22.66
C PRO A 44 1.79 -13.18 22.26
N TYR A 45 2.25 -13.25 21.01
CA TYR A 45 2.88 -14.47 20.45
C TYR A 45 4.09 -14.95 21.26
N GLU A 46 4.84 -14.07 21.91
CA GLU A 46 5.95 -14.43 22.80
C GLU A 46 5.49 -15.30 23.99
N LYS A 47 4.23 -15.15 24.43
CA LYS A 47 3.64 -15.97 25.48
C LYS A 47 3.05 -17.26 24.94
N VAL A 48 2.67 -17.30 23.67
CA VAL A 48 2.14 -18.51 23.01
C VAL A 48 3.17 -19.63 23.06
N ASP A 49 4.43 -19.34 22.70
CA ASP A 49 5.52 -20.34 22.70
C ASP A 49 5.72 -21.00 24.06
N LYS A 50 5.50 -20.24 25.15
CA LYS A 50 5.62 -20.76 26.52
C LYS A 50 4.55 -21.81 26.88
N TYR A 51 3.37 -21.74 26.28
CA TYR A 51 2.24 -22.62 26.59
C TYR A 51 1.98 -23.64 25.47
N ALA A 52 2.60 -23.48 24.30
CA ALA A 52 2.37 -24.33 23.13
C ALA A 52 2.68 -25.81 23.39
N ASP A 53 3.75 -26.09 24.15
CA ASP A 53 4.15 -27.47 24.48
C ASP A 53 3.17 -28.14 25.44
N LYS A 54 2.48 -27.37 26.28
CA LYS A 54 1.56 -27.89 27.30
C LYS A 54 0.21 -28.25 26.70
N ASP A 55 -0.31 -27.43 25.79
CA ASP A 55 -1.62 -27.57 25.17
C ASP A 55 -1.52 -27.79 23.64
N ALA A 56 -0.60 -28.65 23.21
CA ALA A 56 -0.28 -28.87 21.79
C ALA A 56 -1.51 -29.10 20.91
N VAL A 57 -2.50 -29.85 21.38
CA VAL A 57 -3.74 -30.13 20.62
C VAL A 57 -4.56 -28.86 20.37
N PHE A 58 -4.63 -27.95 21.34
CA PHE A 58 -5.32 -26.66 21.17
C PHE A 58 -4.62 -25.79 20.13
N PHE A 59 -3.29 -25.68 20.22
CA PHE A 59 -2.51 -24.85 19.29
C PHE A 59 -2.49 -25.43 17.87
N GLU A 60 -2.47 -26.75 17.71
CA GLU A 60 -2.63 -27.40 16.40
C GLU A 60 -3.99 -27.04 15.78
N LYS A 61 -5.08 -27.17 16.54
CA LYS A 61 -6.41 -26.79 16.05
C LYS A 61 -6.55 -25.30 15.77
N TYR A 62 -5.90 -24.46 16.57
CA TYR A 62 -5.82 -23.02 16.33
C TYR A 62 -5.16 -22.71 14.98
N THR A 63 -4.02 -23.32 14.69
CA THR A 63 -3.30 -23.15 13.44
C THR A 63 -4.12 -23.62 12.24
N HIS A 64 -4.71 -24.79 12.30
CA HIS A 64 -5.57 -25.29 11.23
C HIS A 64 -6.80 -24.42 10.99
N PHE A 65 -7.36 -23.83 12.05
CA PHE A 65 -8.48 -22.92 11.90
C PHE A 65 -8.06 -21.59 11.24
N LEU A 66 -6.87 -21.04 11.59
CA LEU A 66 -6.30 -19.86 10.92
C LEU A 66 -6.03 -20.11 9.44
N GLU A 67 -5.49 -21.29 9.10
CA GLU A 67 -5.25 -21.69 7.71
C GLU A 67 -6.55 -21.72 6.92
N GLU A 68 -7.63 -22.30 7.48
CA GLU A 68 -8.93 -22.33 6.82
C GLU A 68 -9.52 -20.93 6.62
N ILE A 69 -9.41 -20.04 7.62
CA ILE A 69 -9.80 -18.62 7.49
C ILE A 69 -9.03 -17.97 6.33
N SER A 70 -7.72 -18.18 6.26
CA SER A 70 -6.87 -17.62 5.21
C SER A 70 -7.28 -18.12 3.83
N GLN A 71 -7.52 -19.42 3.67
CA GLN A 71 -7.98 -20.03 2.42
C GLN A 71 -9.33 -19.47 1.95
N ILE A 72 -10.25 -19.26 2.86
CA ILE A 72 -11.57 -18.69 2.53
C ILE A 72 -11.44 -17.24 2.10
N LEU A 73 -10.62 -16.44 2.79
CA LEU A 73 -10.37 -15.05 2.40
C LEU A 73 -9.72 -14.95 1.02
N LEU A 74 -8.79 -15.85 0.68
CA LEU A 74 -8.20 -15.95 -0.66
C LEU A 74 -9.25 -16.28 -1.72
N LYS A 75 -10.10 -17.29 -1.48
CA LYS A 75 -11.21 -17.65 -2.39
C LYS A 75 -12.19 -16.48 -2.57
N MET A 76 -12.46 -15.71 -1.52
CA MET A 76 -13.28 -14.49 -1.60
C MET A 76 -12.62 -13.42 -2.49
N ALA A 77 -11.31 -13.21 -2.32
CA ALA A 77 -10.56 -12.24 -3.12
C ALA A 77 -10.54 -12.62 -4.62
N GLU A 78 -10.32 -13.90 -4.93
CA GLU A 78 -10.36 -14.43 -6.29
C GLU A 78 -11.75 -14.23 -6.93
N TYR A 79 -12.82 -14.57 -6.21
CA TYR A 79 -14.19 -14.37 -6.70
C TYR A 79 -14.50 -12.90 -7.01
N ILE A 80 -14.05 -11.97 -6.16
CA ILE A 80 -14.23 -10.54 -6.38
C ILE A 80 -13.41 -10.09 -7.61
N GLY A 81 -12.18 -10.59 -7.76
CA GLY A 81 -11.26 -10.22 -8.85
C GLY A 81 -11.75 -10.69 -10.22
N GLU A 82 -12.30 -11.90 -10.32
CA GLU A 82 -12.73 -12.49 -11.58
C GLU A 82 -14.07 -11.96 -12.13
N ARG A 83 -14.73 -11.04 -11.42
CA ARG A 83 -16.04 -10.46 -11.79
C ARG A 83 -17.09 -11.52 -12.20
N LYS A 84 -17.04 -12.73 -11.63
CA LYS A 84 -17.98 -13.79 -11.96
C LYS A 84 -19.41 -13.37 -11.68
N LYS A 85 -20.23 -13.41 -12.72
CA LYS A 85 -21.68 -13.26 -12.63
C LYS A 85 -22.28 -14.58 -12.18
N GLY A 86 -22.53 -14.76 -10.90
CA GLY A 86 -23.16 -15.95 -10.35
C GLY A 86 -23.38 -15.84 -8.85
N SER A 87 -24.12 -16.80 -8.26
CA SER A 87 -24.22 -16.89 -6.80
C SER A 87 -22.86 -17.23 -6.22
N PHE A 88 -22.49 -16.54 -5.14
CA PHE A 88 -21.27 -16.81 -4.40
C PHE A 88 -21.40 -18.15 -3.67
N SER A 89 -20.76 -19.17 -4.21
CA SER A 89 -20.85 -20.54 -3.75
C SER A 89 -19.60 -21.00 -3.01
N ILE A 90 -19.06 -20.18 -2.11
CA ILE A 90 -18.03 -20.68 -1.19
C ILE A 90 -18.74 -21.39 -0.05
N SER A 91 -18.49 -22.70 0.10
CA SER A 91 -18.97 -23.46 1.24
C SER A 91 -18.19 -23.07 2.49
N LEU A 92 -18.87 -22.54 3.51
CA LEU A 92 -18.28 -22.32 4.83
C LEU A 92 -18.38 -23.56 5.73
N LYS A 93 -18.76 -24.71 5.16
CA LYS A 93 -18.97 -25.92 5.96
C LYS A 93 -17.69 -26.34 6.68
N SER A 94 -16.56 -26.38 5.98
CA SER A 94 -15.24 -26.68 6.56
C SER A 94 -14.83 -25.70 7.66
N LEU A 95 -15.11 -24.41 7.48
CA LEU A 95 -14.83 -23.38 8.48
C LEU A 95 -15.65 -23.59 9.76
N LEU A 96 -16.94 -23.91 9.61
CA LEU A 96 -17.82 -24.17 10.74
C LEU A 96 -17.46 -25.48 11.47
N GLU A 97 -17.05 -26.52 10.75
CA GLU A 97 -16.49 -27.74 11.31
C GLU A 97 -15.23 -27.46 12.14
N LYS A 98 -14.29 -26.71 11.59
CA LYS A 98 -13.06 -26.29 12.32
C LYS A 98 -13.36 -25.41 13.52
N GLN A 99 -14.34 -24.52 13.41
CA GLN A 99 -14.80 -23.72 14.55
C GLN A 99 -15.37 -24.60 15.69
N LEU A 100 -16.12 -25.63 15.34
CA LEU A 100 -16.65 -26.56 16.30
C LEU A 100 -15.57 -27.41 17.00
N GLU A 101 -14.62 -27.94 16.21
CA GLU A 101 -13.46 -28.68 16.75
C GLU A 101 -12.62 -27.78 17.68
N PHE A 102 -12.38 -26.54 17.31
CA PHE A 102 -11.63 -25.57 18.11
C PHE A 102 -12.38 -25.19 19.38
N LYS A 103 -13.72 -25.01 19.30
CA LYS A 103 -14.57 -24.75 20.46
C LYS A 103 -14.56 -25.93 21.46
N GLN A 104 -14.57 -27.16 20.97
CA GLN A 104 -14.50 -28.35 21.84
C GLN A 104 -13.14 -28.42 22.56
N ALA A 105 -12.03 -28.13 21.84
CA ALA A 105 -10.71 -28.07 22.44
C ALA A 105 -10.60 -26.94 23.50
N TYR A 106 -11.21 -25.79 23.26
CA TYR A 106 -11.27 -24.70 24.24
C TYR A 106 -12.07 -25.12 25.51
N ILE A 107 -13.23 -25.72 25.32
CA ILE A 107 -14.08 -26.15 26.44
C ILE A 107 -13.39 -27.23 27.31
N SER A 108 -12.67 -28.19 26.70
CA SER A 108 -11.96 -29.23 27.44
C SER A 108 -10.90 -28.69 28.38
N ILE A 109 -10.19 -27.63 27.96
CA ILE A 109 -9.15 -26.97 28.77
C ILE A 109 -9.76 -26.01 29.80
N SER A 110 -10.86 -25.34 29.46
CA SER A 110 -11.50 -24.33 30.30
C SER A 110 -12.18 -24.93 31.55
N GLN A 111 -12.45 -26.24 31.58
CA GLN A 111 -13.09 -26.92 32.72
C GLN A 111 -12.13 -27.21 33.89
N GLU A 112 -10.83 -27.07 33.74
CA GLU A 112 -9.83 -27.37 34.78
C GLU A 112 -9.57 -26.23 35.79
N GLY A 113 -10.38 -25.19 35.79
CA GLY A 113 -10.76 -24.34 36.92
C GLY A 113 -9.65 -23.67 37.74
N SER A 114 -8.87 -22.75 37.16
CA SER A 114 -8.31 -21.61 37.89
C SER A 114 -8.13 -20.42 36.94
N PHE A 115 -8.43 -19.20 37.40
CA PHE A 115 -8.16 -17.96 36.67
C PHE A 115 -6.63 -17.77 36.48
N SER A 116 -6.07 -18.46 35.49
CA SER A 116 -4.66 -18.35 35.16
C SER A 116 -4.44 -17.41 33.95
N GLU A 117 -3.25 -16.85 33.84
CA GLU A 117 -2.84 -16.03 32.68
C GLU A 117 -3.00 -16.82 31.35
N GLU A 118 -2.78 -18.12 31.42
CA GLU A 118 -2.95 -19.07 30.34
C GLU A 118 -4.42 -19.15 29.86
N GLN A 119 -5.38 -19.30 30.76
CA GLN A 119 -6.81 -19.32 30.42
C GLN A 119 -7.26 -18.01 29.76
N MET A 120 -6.78 -16.87 30.26
CA MET A 120 -7.07 -15.57 29.62
C MET A 120 -6.50 -15.48 28.18
N LEU A 121 -5.33 -16.10 27.94
CA LEU A 121 -4.74 -16.16 26.61
C LEU A 121 -5.59 -17.02 25.66
N LEU A 122 -5.94 -18.23 26.10
CA LEU A 122 -6.76 -19.17 25.32
C LEU A 122 -8.16 -18.60 25.01
N GLU A 123 -8.75 -17.90 25.97
CA GLU A 123 -10.03 -17.20 25.81
C GLU A 123 -9.94 -16.09 24.75
N LYS A 124 -8.87 -15.26 24.80
CA LYS A 124 -8.62 -14.23 23.78
C LYS A 124 -8.44 -14.83 22.38
N MET A 125 -7.70 -15.93 22.27
CA MET A 125 -7.52 -16.65 21.01
C MET A 125 -8.85 -17.18 20.47
N TYR A 126 -9.67 -17.77 21.32
CA TYR A 126 -10.99 -18.25 20.95
C TYR A 126 -11.91 -17.12 20.46
N HIS A 127 -12.05 -16.06 21.24
CA HIS A 127 -12.89 -14.91 20.88
C HIS A 127 -12.42 -14.21 19.61
N TYR A 128 -11.11 -14.09 19.41
CA TYR A 128 -10.55 -13.53 18.19
C TYR A 128 -10.98 -14.29 16.94
N LEU A 129 -10.80 -15.63 16.93
CA LEU A 129 -11.19 -16.45 15.78
C LEU A 129 -12.71 -16.53 15.59
N ALA A 130 -13.48 -16.62 16.67
CA ALA A 130 -14.95 -16.62 16.61
C ALA A 130 -15.46 -15.32 15.97
N LYS A 131 -14.87 -14.17 16.31
CA LYS A 131 -15.24 -12.88 15.72
C LYS A 131 -14.82 -12.76 14.25
N GLN A 132 -13.65 -13.27 13.88
CA GLN A 132 -13.23 -13.34 12.47
C GLN A 132 -14.20 -14.19 11.64
N THR A 133 -14.58 -15.36 12.15
CA THR A 133 -15.55 -16.24 11.49
C THR A 133 -16.92 -15.57 11.31
N GLN A 134 -17.39 -14.82 12.31
CA GLN A 134 -18.65 -14.09 12.21
C GLN A 134 -18.59 -13.03 11.11
N ASN A 135 -17.50 -12.29 10.98
CA ASN A 135 -17.34 -11.29 9.95
C ASN A 135 -17.29 -11.93 8.55
N ILE A 136 -16.60 -13.07 8.40
CA ILE A 136 -16.58 -13.84 7.14
C ILE A 136 -17.98 -14.34 6.77
N TYR A 137 -18.74 -14.83 7.74
CA TYR A 137 -20.13 -15.24 7.55
C TYR A 137 -21.01 -14.08 7.09
N ASN A 138 -20.86 -12.90 7.68
CA ASN A 138 -21.56 -11.67 7.26
C ASN A 138 -21.24 -11.33 5.80
N VAL A 139 -19.97 -11.39 5.40
CA VAL A 139 -19.56 -11.18 3.99
C VAL A 139 -20.27 -12.15 3.07
N GLN A 140 -20.33 -13.44 3.41
CA GLN A 140 -21.04 -14.44 2.62
C GLN A 140 -22.54 -14.15 2.50
N GLN A 141 -23.19 -13.76 3.61
CA GLN A 141 -24.61 -13.39 3.60
C GLN A 141 -24.88 -12.22 2.65
N ILE A 142 -24.01 -11.21 2.64
CA ILE A 142 -24.11 -10.08 1.74
C ILE A 142 -23.93 -10.53 0.27
N PHE A 143 -23.00 -11.46 0.00
CA PHE A 143 -22.82 -12.03 -1.33
C PHE A 143 -24.05 -12.79 -1.84
N ASN A 144 -24.71 -13.53 -0.97
CA ASN A 144 -25.86 -14.37 -1.30
C ASN A 144 -27.21 -13.63 -1.31
N ASN A 145 -27.21 -12.30 -1.20
CA ASN A 145 -28.42 -11.46 -1.16
C ASN A 145 -29.40 -11.78 0.00
N TYR A 146 -28.97 -12.50 1.04
CA TYR A 146 -29.83 -12.79 2.19
C TYR A 146 -30.05 -11.56 3.09
N TYR A 147 -29.39 -10.45 2.82
CA TYR A 147 -29.63 -9.19 3.51
C TYR A 147 -30.86 -8.48 2.91
N THR A 148 -32.05 -8.98 3.28
CA THR A 148 -33.34 -8.36 2.96
C THR A 148 -33.73 -7.23 3.90
N GLN A 149 -32.98 -7.01 4.99
CA GLN A 149 -33.18 -5.82 5.77
C GLN A 149 -32.69 -4.63 4.96
N GLU A 150 -33.62 -3.74 4.62
CA GLU A 150 -33.31 -2.35 4.34
C GLU A 150 -32.44 -1.84 5.50
N VAL A 151 -31.12 -1.96 5.35
CA VAL A 151 -30.21 -1.16 6.16
C VAL A 151 -30.58 0.26 5.76
N SER A 152 -31.57 0.80 6.44
CA SER A 152 -31.89 2.22 6.34
C SER A 152 -30.63 2.91 6.82
N PHE A 153 -29.78 3.29 5.86
CA PHE A 153 -28.67 4.22 6.12
C PHE A 153 -29.33 5.55 6.52
N ARG A 154 -29.86 5.57 7.72
CA ARG A 154 -30.66 6.69 8.28
C ARG A 154 -29.91 8.00 8.31
N ASP A 155 -28.58 7.98 8.07
CA ASP A 155 -27.81 9.22 8.13
C ASP A 155 -26.68 9.27 7.11
N GLU A 156 -27.01 9.73 5.89
CA GLU A 156 -26.03 10.03 4.84
C GLU A 156 -24.95 11.03 5.32
N LYS A 157 -25.28 11.93 6.24
CA LYS A 157 -24.35 12.89 6.83
C LYS A 157 -23.31 12.21 7.72
N SER A 158 -23.68 11.13 8.43
CA SER A 158 -22.76 10.36 9.25
C SER A 158 -21.69 9.67 8.40
N TYR A 159 -22.05 9.12 7.24
CA TYR A 159 -21.07 8.44 6.38
C TYR A 159 -20.08 9.41 5.70
N ARG A 160 -20.46 10.63 5.42
CA ARG A 160 -19.54 11.67 4.91
C ARG A 160 -18.42 12.01 5.89
N ARG A 161 -18.62 11.81 7.20
CA ARG A 161 -17.57 11.97 8.22
C ARG A 161 -16.43 10.94 8.12
N PHE A 162 -16.69 9.83 7.44
CA PHE A 162 -15.68 8.81 7.19
C PHE A 162 -14.82 9.10 5.94
N VAL A 163 -15.16 10.07 5.13
CA VAL A 163 -14.37 10.51 3.98
C VAL A 163 -13.72 11.83 4.35
N SER A 164 -12.40 11.88 4.28
CA SER A 164 -11.71 13.15 4.28
C SER A 164 -12.05 13.86 2.99
N ALA A 165 -12.86 14.92 3.04
CA ALA A 165 -13.10 15.74 1.86
C ALA A 165 -11.77 16.32 1.39
N ASP A 166 -11.37 15.97 0.18
CA ASP A 166 -10.24 16.61 -0.50
C ASP A 166 -10.67 18.06 -0.83
N ASN A 167 -10.38 18.97 0.09
CA ASN A 167 -10.60 20.38 -0.12
C ASN A 167 -9.51 20.95 -1.04
N TYR A 168 -9.81 21.05 -2.32
CA TYR A 168 -8.98 21.73 -3.33
C TYR A 168 -9.15 23.27 -3.25
N SER A 169 -8.96 23.86 -2.08
CA SER A 169 -9.07 25.32 -1.95
C SER A 169 -7.73 25.99 -2.24
N ILE A 170 -7.76 27.11 -2.94
CA ILE A 170 -6.57 27.96 -3.20
C ILE A 170 -5.90 28.38 -1.89
N LYS A 171 -6.67 28.54 -0.81
CA LYS A 171 -6.15 28.85 0.53
C LYS A 171 -5.21 27.74 1.03
N ARG A 172 -5.54 26.46 0.83
CA ARG A 172 -4.62 25.35 1.17
C ARG A 172 -3.33 25.39 0.37
N LEU A 173 -3.40 25.77 -0.91
CA LEU A 173 -2.19 25.95 -1.71
C LEU A 173 -1.30 27.05 -1.11
N ALA A 174 -1.89 28.19 -0.73
CA ALA A 174 -1.19 29.28 -0.06
C ALA A 174 -0.57 28.86 1.28
N ASP A 175 -1.26 28.06 2.10
CA ASP A 175 -0.77 27.54 3.37
C ASP A 175 0.46 26.63 3.20
N HIS A 176 0.61 26.00 2.02
CA HIS A 176 1.79 25.18 1.68
C HIS A 176 2.96 25.98 1.10
N PHE A 177 2.80 27.27 0.79
CA PHE A 177 3.89 28.14 0.32
C PHE A 177 4.78 28.59 1.50
N SER A 178 5.40 27.61 2.14
CA SER A 178 6.31 27.82 3.27
C SER A 178 7.46 26.81 3.23
N PHE A 179 8.66 27.25 3.60
CA PHE A 179 9.82 26.37 3.76
C PHE A 179 9.62 25.27 4.83
N GLN A 180 8.62 25.40 5.69
CA GLN A 180 8.24 24.35 6.62
C GLN A 180 7.50 23.21 5.92
N SER A 181 6.83 23.48 4.79
CA SER A 181 6.13 22.47 4.00
C SER A 181 7.11 21.56 3.25
N SER A 182 6.98 20.25 3.42
CA SER A 182 7.73 19.25 2.66
C SER A 182 7.40 19.29 1.17
N PHE A 183 6.17 19.65 0.82
CA PHE A 183 5.72 19.79 -0.57
C PHE A 183 6.39 20.97 -1.26
N PHE A 184 6.46 22.12 -0.59
CA PHE A 184 7.13 23.30 -1.12
C PHE A 184 8.63 23.07 -1.34
N ARG A 185 9.32 22.50 -0.33
CA ARG A 185 10.74 22.13 -0.45
C ARG A 185 11.00 21.16 -1.59
N HIS A 186 10.10 20.19 -1.80
CA HIS A 186 10.21 19.26 -2.91
C HIS A 186 10.01 19.95 -4.25
N ALA A 187 8.98 20.80 -4.40
CA ALA A 187 8.74 21.55 -5.64
C ALA A 187 9.89 22.47 -6.00
N LEU A 188 10.43 23.20 -5.01
CA LEU A 188 11.58 24.08 -5.21
C LEU A 188 12.83 23.28 -5.62
N ARG A 189 13.10 22.16 -4.95
CA ARG A 189 14.19 21.25 -5.28
C ARG A 189 14.06 20.71 -6.70
N LEU A 190 12.86 20.26 -7.08
CA LEU A 190 12.58 19.76 -8.41
C LEU A 190 12.84 20.82 -9.47
N ALA A 191 12.38 22.07 -9.26
CA ALA A 191 12.61 23.18 -10.16
C ALA A 191 14.11 23.47 -10.33
N ILE A 192 14.87 23.58 -9.22
CA ILE A 192 16.31 23.83 -9.26
C ILE A 192 17.04 22.71 -10.02
N VAL A 193 16.74 21.44 -9.70
CA VAL A 193 17.40 20.29 -10.33
C VAL A 193 17.07 20.19 -11.82
N THR A 194 15.86 20.56 -12.21
CA THR A 194 15.46 20.60 -13.62
C THR A 194 16.28 21.64 -14.37
N VAL A 195 16.44 22.86 -13.83
CA VAL A 195 17.26 23.92 -14.44
C VAL A 195 18.72 23.47 -14.52
N ILE A 196 19.30 22.96 -13.43
CA ILE A 196 20.68 22.46 -13.40
C ILE A 196 20.87 21.32 -14.42
N GLY A 197 19.93 20.39 -14.48
CA GLY A 197 19.97 19.28 -15.43
C GLY A 197 19.95 19.74 -16.89
N TYR A 198 19.16 20.78 -17.21
CA TYR A 198 19.15 21.40 -18.53
C TYR A 198 20.51 22.06 -18.86
N LEU A 199 21.02 22.87 -17.95
CA LEU A 199 22.31 23.55 -18.14
C LEU A 199 23.48 22.56 -18.30
N ILE A 200 23.49 21.48 -17.54
CA ILE A 200 24.49 20.42 -17.69
C ILE A 200 24.36 19.75 -19.07
N GLY A 201 23.12 19.38 -19.46
CA GLY A 201 22.87 18.79 -20.76
C GLY A 201 23.30 19.67 -21.93
N ASP A 202 23.07 20.96 -21.83
CA ASP A 202 23.50 21.97 -22.83
C ASP A 202 25.01 22.14 -22.84
N ALA A 203 25.66 22.31 -21.68
CA ALA A 203 27.09 22.49 -21.53
C ALA A 203 27.90 21.28 -22.05
N PHE A 204 27.43 20.07 -21.79
CA PHE A 204 28.07 18.84 -22.30
C PHE A 204 27.61 18.47 -23.71
N LYS A 205 26.81 19.31 -24.37
CA LYS A 205 26.26 19.07 -25.72
C LYS A 205 25.63 17.72 -25.88
N VAL A 206 24.86 17.29 -24.83
CA VAL A 206 24.09 16.05 -24.88
C VAL A 206 23.04 16.20 -25.98
N GLN A 207 22.88 15.18 -26.81
CA GLN A 207 22.01 15.25 -28.01
C GLN A 207 20.57 15.67 -27.67
N ASN A 208 20.06 15.23 -26.50
CA ASN A 208 18.69 15.51 -26.07
C ASN A 208 18.62 15.86 -24.57
N PRO A 209 18.95 17.09 -24.15
CA PRO A 209 18.92 17.51 -22.73
C PRO A 209 17.58 17.25 -22.03
N HIS A 210 16.48 17.28 -22.78
CA HIS A 210 15.13 17.05 -22.26
C HIS A 210 14.96 15.67 -21.61
N TRP A 211 15.74 14.66 -22.01
CA TRP A 211 15.67 13.34 -21.39
C TRP A 211 16.17 13.31 -19.95
N ILE A 212 17.17 14.12 -19.63
CA ILE A 212 17.64 14.33 -18.25
C ILE A 212 16.49 14.87 -17.42
N LEU A 213 15.76 15.88 -17.92
CA LEU A 213 14.64 16.51 -17.23
C LEU A 213 13.50 15.53 -16.97
N PHE A 214 13.08 14.79 -18.00
CA PHE A 214 12.05 13.76 -17.85
C PHE A 214 12.44 12.70 -16.83
N THR A 215 13.70 12.27 -16.84
CA THR A 215 14.18 11.27 -15.89
C THR A 215 14.19 11.83 -14.47
N VAL A 216 14.68 13.06 -14.25
CA VAL A 216 14.60 13.76 -12.96
C VAL A 216 13.18 13.82 -12.44
N TYR A 217 12.23 14.24 -13.29
CA TYR A 217 10.81 14.33 -12.92
C TYR A 217 10.22 12.97 -12.50
N VAL A 218 10.56 11.91 -13.20
CA VAL A 218 10.04 10.55 -12.92
C VAL A 218 10.62 9.97 -11.64
N ILE A 219 11.92 10.19 -11.36
CA ILE A 219 12.59 9.55 -10.22
C ILE A 219 12.52 10.37 -8.93
N MET A 220 12.45 11.71 -9.02
CA MET A 220 12.50 12.56 -7.84
C MET A 220 11.21 12.48 -7.02
N ARG A 221 11.35 12.24 -5.72
CA ARG A 221 10.25 12.12 -4.75
C ARG A 221 10.51 13.01 -3.53
N PRO A 222 9.49 13.37 -2.74
CA PRO A 222 9.66 14.23 -1.57
C PRO A 222 10.69 13.74 -0.55
N GLY A 223 10.83 12.41 -0.36
CA GLY A 223 11.77 11.80 0.58
C GLY A 223 13.03 11.26 -0.09
N TYR A 224 14.15 11.28 0.64
CA TYR A 224 15.44 10.77 0.17
C TYR A 224 15.38 9.28 -0.20
N GLY A 225 14.86 8.43 0.71
CA GLY A 225 14.83 6.98 0.50
C GLY A 225 14.00 6.57 -0.72
N LEU A 226 12.84 7.23 -0.91
CA LEU A 226 11.98 6.98 -2.08
C LEU A 226 12.66 7.41 -3.39
N THR A 227 13.37 8.55 -3.38
CA THR A 227 14.14 9.00 -4.55
C THR A 227 15.28 8.05 -4.85
N LEU A 228 16.05 7.63 -3.85
CA LEU A 228 17.16 6.69 -4.04
C LEU A 228 16.68 5.36 -4.61
N LYS A 229 15.59 4.79 -4.05
CA LYS A 229 14.98 3.55 -4.56
C LYS A 229 14.56 3.72 -6.03
N ARG A 230 13.77 4.75 -6.33
CA ARG A 230 13.31 5.03 -7.71
C ARG A 230 14.45 5.29 -8.69
N SER A 231 15.49 5.97 -8.22
CA SER A 231 16.70 6.23 -9.04
C SER A 231 17.43 4.93 -9.38
N LYS A 232 17.62 4.04 -8.39
CA LYS A 232 18.22 2.71 -8.61
C LYS A 232 17.37 1.86 -9.56
N ASP A 233 16.06 1.78 -9.31
CA ASP A 233 15.14 1.02 -10.16
C ASP A 233 15.17 1.54 -11.61
N ARG A 234 15.22 2.86 -11.80
CA ARG A 234 15.31 3.48 -13.13
C ARG A 234 16.64 3.20 -13.79
N ALA A 235 17.77 3.34 -13.07
CA ALA A 235 19.10 3.09 -13.62
C ALA A 235 19.25 1.61 -14.05
N LEU A 236 18.88 0.67 -13.18
CA LEU A 236 18.91 -0.75 -13.50
C LEU A 236 17.97 -1.10 -14.66
N GLY A 237 16.74 -0.59 -14.62
CA GLY A 237 15.78 -0.80 -15.70
C GLY A 237 16.25 -0.22 -17.04
N THR A 238 16.90 0.95 -17.02
CA THR A 238 17.48 1.54 -18.23
C THR A 238 18.65 0.72 -18.76
N LEU A 239 19.56 0.23 -17.91
CA LEU A 239 20.69 -0.60 -18.33
C LEU A 239 20.21 -1.92 -18.96
N ILE A 240 19.29 -2.61 -18.32
CA ILE A 240 18.75 -3.88 -18.81
C ILE A 240 17.94 -3.65 -20.09
N GLY A 241 17.02 -2.68 -20.10
CA GLY A 241 16.19 -2.37 -21.27
C GLY A 241 16.99 -1.89 -22.47
N ALA A 242 18.02 -1.08 -22.22
CA ALA A 242 18.98 -0.64 -23.24
C ALA A 242 19.80 -1.84 -23.78
N GLY A 243 20.22 -2.75 -22.91
CA GLY A 243 20.90 -3.98 -23.29
C GLY A 243 20.05 -4.87 -24.21
N PHE A 244 18.77 -5.05 -23.90
CA PHE A 244 17.85 -5.79 -24.77
C PHE A 244 17.63 -5.09 -26.10
N ALA A 245 17.46 -3.76 -26.11
CA ALA A 245 17.30 -2.99 -27.33
C ALA A 245 18.57 -3.08 -28.21
N PHE A 246 19.75 -2.94 -27.58
CA PHE A 246 21.03 -3.10 -28.26
C PHE A 246 21.17 -4.48 -28.89
N ALA A 247 20.91 -5.54 -28.12
CA ALA A 247 20.98 -6.91 -28.60
C ALA A 247 20.04 -7.15 -29.81
N LEU A 248 18.80 -6.64 -29.73
CA LEU A 248 17.83 -6.77 -30.81
C LEU A 248 18.30 -6.04 -32.08
N VAL A 249 18.76 -4.79 -31.94
CA VAL A 249 19.29 -4.01 -33.05
C VAL A 249 20.51 -4.68 -33.66
N TYR A 250 21.45 -5.14 -32.83
CA TYR A 250 22.65 -5.83 -33.28
C TYR A 250 22.33 -7.12 -34.03
N ILE A 251 21.45 -7.93 -33.49
CA ILE A 251 21.03 -9.20 -34.14
C ILE A 251 20.38 -8.94 -35.52
N CYS A 252 19.43 -8.00 -35.57
CA CYS A 252 18.73 -7.69 -36.82
C CYS A 252 19.65 -7.12 -37.90
N GLN A 253 20.55 -6.21 -37.54
CA GLN A 253 21.35 -5.49 -38.50
C GLN A 253 22.66 -6.22 -38.88
N PHE A 254 23.37 -6.79 -37.87
CA PHE A 254 24.72 -7.31 -38.06
C PHE A 254 24.83 -8.83 -38.12
N VAL A 255 23.87 -9.55 -37.46
CA VAL A 255 23.91 -11.04 -37.49
C VAL A 255 23.02 -11.58 -38.60
N LEU A 256 21.79 -11.08 -38.70
CA LEU A 256 20.81 -11.58 -39.69
C LEU A 256 20.83 -10.77 -40.98
N HIS A 257 21.55 -9.64 -41.04
CA HIS A 257 21.63 -8.74 -42.21
C HIS A 257 20.24 -8.45 -42.82
N LEU A 258 19.23 -8.24 -41.99
CA LEU A 258 17.85 -8.05 -42.43
C LEU A 258 17.72 -6.72 -43.23
N ASP A 259 16.90 -6.77 -44.26
CA ASP A 259 16.52 -5.56 -45.00
C ASP A 259 15.85 -4.54 -44.06
N HIS A 260 16.04 -3.26 -44.39
CA HIS A 260 15.51 -2.13 -43.61
C HIS A 260 13.99 -2.24 -43.35
N GLU A 261 13.24 -2.71 -44.32
CA GLU A 261 11.80 -2.88 -44.17
C GLU A 261 11.46 -3.99 -43.18
N ILE A 262 12.23 -5.11 -43.14
CA ILE A 262 11.92 -6.25 -42.26
C ILE A 262 12.17 -5.87 -40.80
N TYR A 263 13.32 -5.28 -40.46
CA TYR A 263 13.60 -4.97 -39.07
C TYR A 263 12.72 -3.84 -38.52
N LYS A 264 12.17 -2.94 -39.35
CA LYS A 264 11.16 -1.97 -38.93
C LYS A 264 9.90 -2.66 -38.36
N TYR A 265 9.42 -3.72 -39.04
CA TYR A 265 8.26 -4.48 -38.55
C TYR A 265 8.58 -5.18 -37.22
N ILE A 266 9.79 -5.74 -37.06
CA ILE A 266 10.23 -6.39 -35.81
C ILE A 266 10.29 -5.36 -34.68
N TYR A 267 10.87 -4.18 -34.92
CA TYR A 267 10.92 -3.10 -33.91
C TYR A 267 9.52 -2.61 -33.60
N GLY A 268 8.66 -2.38 -34.58
CA GLY A 268 7.27 -1.95 -34.39
C GLY A 268 6.47 -2.96 -33.56
N LEU A 269 6.58 -4.26 -33.83
CA LEU A 269 5.94 -5.31 -33.04
C LEU A 269 6.46 -5.33 -31.60
N THR A 270 7.78 -5.21 -31.40
CA THR A 270 8.38 -5.20 -30.07
C THR A 270 7.94 -3.95 -29.27
N ILE A 271 7.84 -2.78 -29.91
CA ILE A 271 7.30 -1.55 -29.31
C ILE A 271 5.86 -1.78 -28.85
N LEU A 272 5.01 -2.31 -29.75
CA LEU A 272 3.60 -2.57 -29.49
C LEU A 272 3.39 -3.51 -28.30
N MET A 273 4.25 -4.54 -28.18
CA MET A 273 4.20 -5.49 -27.07
C MET A 273 4.78 -4.92 -25.77
N SER A 274 5.87 -4.16 -25.82
CA SER A 274 6.53 -3.64 -24.62
C SER A 274 5.79 -2.48 -23.95
N MET A 275 5.08 -1.65 -24.72
CA MET A 275 4.36 -0.48 -24.21
C MET A 275 3.27 -0.83 -23.15
N PRO A 276 2.35 -1.79 -23.35
CA PRO A 276 1.38 -2.18 -22.34
C PRO A 276 2.02 -2.67 -21.03
N PHE A 277 3.10 -3.48 -21.12
CA PHE A 277 3.83 -3.93 -19.92
C PHE A 277 4.53 -2.77 -19.21
N GLY A 278 5.12 -1.84 -19.97
CA GLY A 278 5.75 -0.65 -19.42
C GLY A 278 4.78 0.21 -18.59
N TYR A 279 3.60 0.49 -19.11
CA TYR A 279 2.60 1.30 -18.41
C TYR A 279 1.81 0.50 -17.36
N GLY A 280 1.50 -0.76 -17.61
CA GLY A 280 0.76 -1.62 -16.68
C GLY A 280 1.51 -1.87 -15.38
N LEU A 281 2.82 -2.10 -15.45
CA LEU A 281 3.68 -2.37 -14.30
C LEU A 281 4.16 -1.11 -13.56
N LEU A 282 3.83 0.11 -14.03
CA LEU A 282 4.35 1.36 -13.50
C LEU A 282 4.07 1.56 -11.99
N GLN A 283 2.95 1.06 -11.50
CA GLN A 283 2.54 1.18 -10.11
C GLN A 283 2.93 -0.03 -9.26
N GLU A 284 2.96 -1.23 -9.83
CA GLU A 284 3.23 -2.47 -9.13
C GLU A 284 4.73 -2.75 -9.01
N ASN A 285 5.45 -2.68 -10.14
CA ASN A 285 6.88 -2.94 -10.18
C ASN A 285 7.58 -1.94 -11.11
N PHE A 286 8.05 -0.83 -10.52
CA PHE A 286 8.68 0.25 -11.26
C PHE A 286 9.98 -0.18 -11.98
N SER A 287 10.73 -1.12 -11.42
CA SER A 287 11.97 -1.63 -12.03
C SER A 287 11.69 -2.33 -13.36
N MET A 288 10.71 -3.26 -13.35
CA MET A 288 10.26 -3.95 -14.57
C MET A 288 9.63 -2.99 -15.59
N SER A 289 8.78 -2.07 -15.12
CA SER A 289 8.25 -1.01 -15.97
C SER A 289 9.36 -0.23 -16.68
N ALA A 290 10.41 0.15 -15.95
CA ALA A 290 11.54 0.89 -16.52
C ALA A 290 12.28 0.14 -17.63
N ILE A 291 12.38 -1.21 -17.55
CA ILE A 291 12.95 -2.05 -18.61
C ILE A 291 12.13 -1.91 -19.90
N PHE A 292 10.84 -2.18 -19.83
CA PHE A 292 9.96 -2.13 -21.00
C PHE A 292 9.81 -0.70 -21.57
N LEU A 293 9.74 0.31 -20.71
CA LEU A 293 9.71 1.70 -21.15
C LEU A 293 10.99 2.12 -21.86
N THR A 294 12.15 1.65 -21.40
CA THR A 294 13.42 1.95 -22.06
C THR A 294 13.53 1.20 -23.39
N LEU A 295 13.14 -0.08 -23.40
CA LEU A 295 13.14 -0.90 -24.61
C LEU A 295 12.30 -0.24 -25.73
N TYR A 296 11.05 0.12 -25.43
CA TYR A 296 10.21 0.72 -26.46
C TYR A 296 10.72 2.09 -26.93
N ILE A 297 11.22 2.93 -26.01
CA ILE A 297 11.73 4.27 -26.37
C ILE A 297 12.96 4.15 -27.28
N VAL A 298 13.92 3.28 -26.95
CA VAL A 298 15.13 3.10 -27.75
C VAL A 298 14.79 2.56 -29.14
N LEU A 299 13.91 1.57 -29.22
CA LEU A 299 13.48 1.01 -30.50
C LEU A 299 12.66 2.01 -31.34
N ALA A 300 11.83 2.83 -30.70
CA ALA A 300 11.10 3.90 -31.40
C ALA A 300 12.06 4.92 -32.02
N TYR A 301 13.12 5.30 -31.30
CA TYR A 301 14.16 6.17 -31.87
C TYR A 301 14.94 5.47 -32.99
N ALA A 302 15.23 4.17 -32.86
CA ALA A 302 15.92 3.38 -33.86
C ALA A 302 15.15 3.29 -35.20
N LEU A 303 13.84 3.55 -35.20
CA LEU A 303 13.04 3.63 -36.44
C LEU A 303 13.28 4.91 -37.22
N PHE A 304 13.64 6.01 -36.52
CA PHE A 304 13.75 7.34 -37.14
C PHE A 304 15.19 7.82 -37.33
N VAL A 305 16.12 7.29 -36.52
CA VAL A 305 17.52 7.71 -36.49
C VAL A 305 18.41 6.58 -37.04
N PRO A 306 19.21 6.81 -38.06
CA PRO A 306 20.07 5.78 -38.67
C PRO A 306 21.10 5.19 -37.69
N ASP A 307 21.58 5.99 -36.74
CA ASP A 307 22.53 5.55 -35.71
C ASP A 307 21.79 5.21 -34.39
N ALA A 308 21.13 4.05 -34.38
CA ALA A 308 20.43 3.52 -33.20
C ALA A 308 21.37 3.26 -32.02
N MET A 309 22.66 3.00 -32.29
CA MET A 309 23.65 2.67 -31.26
C MET A 309 24.00 3.86 -30.38
N SER A 310 24.08 5.05 -30.95
CA SER A 310 24.33 6.30 -30.22
C SER A 310 23.16 6.61 -29.27
N VAL A 311 21.93 6.32 -29.69
CA VAL A 311 20.72 6.54 -28.85
C VAL A 311 20.77 5.71 -27.56
N VAL A 312 21.20 4.45 -27.61
CA VAL A 312 21.37 3.59 -26.43
C VAL A 312 22.36 4.23 -25.43
N GLN A 313 23.51 4.65 -25.93
CA GLN A 313 24.58 5.24 -25.10
C GLN A 313 24.07 6.52 -24.41
N TYR A 314 23.43 7.44 -25.15
CA TYR A 314 22.90 8.68 -24.61
C TYR A 314 21.83 8.41 -23.53
N ARG A 315 20.95 7.42 -23.71
CA ARG A 315 19.92 7.07 -22.71
C ARG A 315 20.53 6.59 -21.38
N VAL A 316 21.60 5.84 -21.42
CA VAL A 316 22.33 5.41 -20.21
C VAL A 316 22.96 6.60 -19.52
N VAL A 317 23.67 7.45 -20.26
CA VAL A 317 24.34 8.64 -19.74
C VAL A 317 23.33 9.62 -19.11
N ASP A 318 22.24 9.95 -19.81
CA ASP A 318 21.17 10.82 -19.33
C ASP A 318 20.58 10.32 -18.01
N THR A 319 20.35 9.00 -17.93
CA THR A 319 19.80 8.38 -16.72
C THR A 319 20.77 8.43 -15.56
N LEU A 320 22.09 8.25 -15.80
CA LEU A 320 23.12 8.36 -14.77
C LEU A 320 23.28 9.80 -14.27
N ILE A 321 23.25 10.78 -15.17
CA ILE A 321 23.27 12.20 -14.80
C ILE A 321 22.04 12.54 -13.95
N ALA A 322 20.85 12.16 -14.40
CA ALA A 322 19.60 12.38 -13.67
C ALA A 322 19.60 11.70 -12.29
N PHE A 323 20.14 10.47 -12.21
CA PHE A 323 20.33 9.75 -10.95
C PHE A 323 21.22 10.54 -9.98
N ALA A 324 22.41 10.93 -10.42
CA ALA A 324 23.38 11.66 -9.60
C ALA A 324 22.80 13.00 -9.11
N LEU A 325 22.18 13.77 -10.01
CA LEU A 325 21.56 15.06 -9.69
C LEU A 325 20.41 14.89 -8.68
N SER A 326 19.51 13.93 -8.91
CA SER A 326 18.32 13.73 -8.05
C SER A 326 18.70 13.27 -6.65
N VAL A 327 19.65 12.35 -6.52
CA VAL A 327 20.10 11.84 -5.21
C VAL A 327 20.88 12.92 -4.46
N SER A 328 21.83 13.59 -5.12
CA SER A 328 22.61 14.69 -4.52
C SER A 328 21.72 15.84 -4.08
N ALA A 329 20.76 16.25 -4.89
CA ALA A 329 19.84 17.31 -4.55
C ALA A 329 18.91 16.96 -3.38
N ASN A 330 18.45 15.71 -3.27
CA ASN A 330 17.65 15.28 -2.13
C ASN A 330 18.45 15.25 -0.82
N TYR A 331 19.77 15.09 -0.91
CA TYR A 331 20.63 15.10 0.25
C TYR A 331 21.06 16.54 0.63
N LEU A 332 21.36 17.39 -0.35
CA LEU A 332 21.95 18.71 -0.15
C LEU A 332 20.91 19.85 -0.12
N LEU A 333 19.91 19.81 -1.02
CA LEU A 333 18.95 20.91 -1.20
C LEU A 333 17.70 20.68 -0.34
N PHE A 334 17.56 21.44 0.73
CA PHE A 334 16.37 21.45 1.60
C PHE A 334 15.91 20.02 2.00
N PRO A 335 16.76 19.19 2.61
CA PRO A 335 16.43 17.82 2.90
C PRO A 335 15.22 17.72 3.82
N SER A 336 14.34 16.77 3.50
CA SER A 336 13.16 16.46 4.30
C SER A 336 13.37 15.12 4.99
N TRP A 337 14.13 15.14 6.10
CA TRP A 337 14.41 13.94 6.89
C TRP A 337 13.18 13.52 7.68
N GLU A 338 12.89 12.23 7.67
CA GLU A 338 11.68 11.68 8.29
C GLU A 338 11.71 11.81 9.81
N HIS A 339 12.88 11.76 10.47
CA HIS A 339 12.97 11.94 11.92
C HIS A 339 12.39 13.30 12.40
N LYS A 340 12.45 14.34 11.57
CA LYS A 340 11.86 15.65 11.90
C LYS A 340 10.33 15.64 11.82
N ASN A 341 9.78 14.86 10.90
CA ASN A 341 8.33 14.73 10.69
C ASN A 341 7.72 13.69 11.64
N TYR A 342 8.54 12.75 12.12
CA TYR A 342 8.09 11.62 12.94
C TYR A 342 7.47 12.07 14.26
N ASN A 343 8.04 13.08 14.92
CA ASN A 343 7.46 13.67 16.15
C ASN A 343 6.02 14.15 15.94
N LEU A 344 5.72 14.73 14.79
CA LEU A 344 4.37 15.15 14.47
C LEU A 344 3.43 13.94 14.29
N LEU A 345 3.92 12.84 13.73
CA LEU A 345 3.17 11.59 13.59
C LEU A 345 2.89 10.98 14.97
N ILE A 346 3.85 10.98 15.89
CA ILE A 346 3.68 10.54 17.29
C ILE A 346 2.55 11.36 17.96
N VAL A 347 2.62 12.69 17.90
CA VAL A 347 1.60 13.56 18.51
C VAL A 347 0.21 13.31 17.93
N LYS A 348 0.12 13.14 16.60
CA LYS A 348 -1.16 12.82 15.93
C LYS A 348 -1.71 11.46 16.37
N SER A 349 -0.84 10.45 16.51
CA SER A 349 -1.24 9.13 16.96
C SER A 349 -1.70 9.13 18.42
N LEU A 350 -0.97 9.79 19.31
CA LEU A 350 -1.37 9.91 20.71
C LEU A 350 -2.71 10.64 20.88
N ARG A 351 -2.94 11.73 20.12
CA ARG A 351 -4.22 12.43 20.13
C ARG A 351 -5.38 11.58 19.59
N ALA A 352 -5.12 10.79 18.57
CA ALA A 352 -6.11 9.89 18.01
C ALA A 352 -6.46 8.76 18.99
N ASN A 353 -5.45 8.19 19.67
CA ASN A 353 -5.63 7.18 20.71
C ASN A 353 -6.42 7.75 21.90
N LEU A 354 -6.09 8.94 22.37
CA LEU A 354 -6.85 9.62 23.43
C LEU A 354 -8.31 9.84 23.03
N GLY A 355 -8.56 10.29 21.80
CA GLY A 355 -9.91 10.44 21.28
C GLY A 355 -10.69 9.12 21.23
N TYR A 356 -10.03 8.03 20.87
CA TYR A 356 -10.63 6.70 20.85
C TYR A 356 -10.93 6.19 22.26
N THR A 357 -10.00 6.34 23.21
CA THR A 357 -10.20 5.98 24.62
C THR A 357 -11.38 6.74 25.26
N ASN A 358 -11.51 8.03 24.95
CA ASN A 358 -12.64 8.82 25.46
C ASN A 358 -14.00 8.30 24.95
N GLU A 359 -14.07 7.86 23.69
CA GLU A 359 -15.31 7.26 23.16
C GLU A 359 -15.58 5.86 23.76
N LEU A 360 -14.54 5.11 24.11
CA LEU A 360 -14.69 3.83 24.83
C LEU A 360 -15.22 4.01 26.25
N ILE A 361 -14.73 5.00 26.98
CA ILE A 361 -15.22 5.32 28.33
C ILE A 361 -16.70 5.67 28.26
N LYS A 362 -17.13 6.51 27.31
CA LYS A 362 -18.54 6.84 27.09
C LYS A 362 -19.38 5.59 26.77
N ARG A 363 -18.79 4.59 26.10
CA ARG A 363 -19.46 3.32 25.77
C ARG A 363 -19.62 2.42 26.99
N ALA A 364 -18.77 2.54 28.00
CA ALA A 364 -18.95 1.79 29.25
C ALA A 364 -20.27 2.18 29.93
N ASP A 365 -20.71 3.42 29.77
CA ASP A 365 -22.00 3.92 30.30
C ASP A 365 -23.18 3.62 29.36
N ASN A 366 -22.93 3.53 28.03
CA ASN A 366 -23.96 3.25 27.03
C ASN A 366 -23.42 2.29 25.95
N PRO A 367 -23.82 1.00 25.94
CA PRO A 367 -23.23 -0.05 25.08
C PRO A 367 -23.52 0.09 23.57
N GLU A 368 -24.32 1.08 23.13
CA GLU A 368 -24.59 1.29 21.72
C GLU A 368 -23.34 1.71 20.95
N ILE A 369 -23.12 1.10 19.78
CA ILE A 369 -22.02 1.44 18.89
C ILE A 369 -22.38 2.71 18.12
N THR A 370 -21.88 3.85 18.61
CA THR A 370 -22.11 5.18 18.01
C THR A 370 -21.24 5.40 16.77
N THR A 371 -21.64 6.32 15.90
CA THR A 371 -20.84 6.73 14.75
C THR A 371 -19.53 7.40 15.20
N GLU A 372 -19.57 8.15 16.29
CA GLU A 372 -18.42 8.82 16.92
C GLU A 372 -17.35 7.81 17.33
N TYR A 373 -17.72 6.72 17.98
CA TYR A 373 -16.83 5.60 18.32
C TYR A 373 -16.14 5.02 17.08
N LYS A 374 -16.92 4.71 16.03
CA LYS A 374 -16.36 4.15 14.78
C LYS A 374 -15.38 5.12 14.09
N VAL A 375 -15.69 6.43 14.11
CA VAL A 375 -14.80 7.46 13.53
C VAL A 375 -13.54 7.62 14.37
N ALA A 376 -13.63 7.61 15.70
CA ALA A 376 -12.48 7.72 16.60
C ALA A 376 -11.56 6.50 16.44
N ARG A 377 -12.12 5.30 16.44
CA ARG A 377 -11.41 4.03 16.17
C ARG A 377 -10.66 4.11 14.83
N LYS A 378 -11.33 4.46 13.75
CA LYS A 378 -10.70 4.66 12.44
C LYS A 378 -9.52 5.62 12.50
N LYS A 379 -9.67 6.77 13.18
CA LYS A 379 -8.61 7.77 13.29
C LYS A 379 -7.39 7.22 14.03
N ALA A 380 -7.58 6.43 15.09
CA ALA A 380 -6.52 5.82 15.87
C ALA A 380 -5.73 4.81 15.02
N PHE A 381 -6.39 3.88 14.34
CA PHE A 381 -5.75 2.90 13.48
C PHE A 381 -5.04 3.54 12.27
N LEU A 382 -5.66 4.55 11.66
CA LEU A 382 -5.02 5.29 10.56
C LEU A 382 -3.78 6.04 11.04
N ALA A 383 -3.82 6.63 12.22
CA ALA A 383 -2.68 7.33 12.79
C ALA A 383 -1.53 6.36 13.13
N LEU A 384 -1.82 5.18 13.66
CA LEU A 384 -0.83 4.11 13.88
C LEU A 384 -0.23 3.62 12.56
N ALA A 385 -1.04 3.39 11.54
CA ALA A 385 -0.57 2.99 10.21
C ALA A 385 0.38 4.05 9.60
N ASN A 386 0.05 5.34 9.77
CA ASN A 386 0.91 6.43 9.31
C ASN A 386 2.22 6.51 10.11
N LEU A 387 2.18 6.24 11.41
CA LEU A 387 3.34 6.18 12.28
C LEU A 387 4.29 5.05 11.82
N ASN A 388 3.75 3.86 11.58
CA ASN A 388 4.49 2.70 11.09
C ASN A 388 5.11 2.97 9.70
N ALA A 389 4.33 3.55 8.77
CA ALA A 389 4.84 3.95 7.46
C ALA A 389 5.97 5.00 7.56
N GLY A 390 5.89 5.93 8.54
CA GLY A 390 6.96 6.89 8.83
C GLY A 390 8.25 6.21 9.28
N LEU A 391 8.14 5.21 10.16
CA LEU A 391 9.28 4.42 10.62
C LEU A 391 9.95 3.64 9.48
N GLN A 392 9.15 3.03 8.60
CA GLN A 392 9.65 2.32 7.42
C GLN A 392 10.36 3.27 6.44
N ARG A 393 9.88 4.51 6.27
CA ARG A 393 10.59 5.52 5.46
C ARG A 393 11.90 5.95 6.10
N MET A 394 11.95 6.08 7.43
CA MET A 394 13.19 6.38 8.18
C MET A 394 14.25 5.30 7.97
N LEU A 395 13.87 4.01 7.86
CA LEU A 395 14.79 2.92 7.54
C LEU A 395 15.44 3.04 6.15
N GLN A 396 14.81 3.74 5.21
CA GLN A 396 15.36 3.97 3.88
C GLN A 396 16.34 5.15 3.82
N GLU A 397 16.47 5.91 4.91
CA GLU A 397 17.42 7.02 5.02
C GLU A 397 18.82 6.55 5.40
N PRO A 398 19.89 7.36 5.16
CA PRO A 398 21.24 7.03 5.61
C PRO A 398 21.31 6.85 7.11
N LYS A 399 22.14 5.92 7.58
CA LYS A 399 22.30 5.62 9.02
C LYS A 399 22.60 6.87 9.86
N SER A 400 23.38 7.82 9.33
CA SER A 400 23.69 9.09 9.98
C SER A 400 22.47 10.01 10.23
N GLN A 401 21.39 9.80 9.51
CA GLN A 401 20.16 10.61 9.60
C GLN A 401 19.02 9.91 10.38
N ARG A 402 19.18 8.64 10.75
CA ARG A 402 18.20 7.86 11.53
C ARG A 402 18.28 8.19 13.03
N LYS A 403 18.11 9.47 13.38
CA LYS A 403 18.20 9.88 14.77
C LYS A 403 17.05 9.27 15.58
N ASN A 404 17.37 8.75 16.77
CA ASN A 404 16.42 8.20 17.74
C ASN A 404 15.53 7.06 17.19
N TYR A 405 16.01 6.32 16.18
CA TYR A 405 15.23 5.23 15.56
C TYR A 405 14.72 4.21 16.57
N THR A 406 15.58 3.78 17.52
CA THR A 406 15.21 2.79 18.55
C THR A 406 14.05 3.29 19.42
N VAL A 407 14.12 4.54 19.89
CA VAL A 407 13.05 5.16 20.69
C VAL A 407 11.76 5.30 19.87
N CYS A 408 11.87 5.67 18.59
CA CYS A 408 10.73 5.78 17.69
C CYS A 408 10.05 4.42 17.48
N ASN A 409 10.83 3.35 17.36
CA ASN A 409 10.32 1.98 17.24
C ASN A 409 9.64 1.52 18.54
N GLU A 410 10.22 1.77 19.69
CA GLU A 410 9.61 1.45 20.98
C GLU A 410 8.26 2.17 21.17
N ILE A 411 8.19 3.47 20.85
CA ILE A 411 6.94 4.23 20.91
C ILE A 411 5.90 3.63 19.98
N GLN A 412 6.28 3.21 18.78
CA GLN A 412 5.37 2.59 17.81
C GLN A 412 4.83 1.25 18.33
N VAL A 413 5.69 0.39 18.91
CA VAL A 413 5.28 -0.87 19.53
C VAL A 413 4.31 -0.61 20.68
N LEU A 414 4.64 0.29 21.61
CA LEU A 414 3.77 0.63 22.74
C LEU A 414 2.39 1.15 22.30
N GLN A 415 2.33 1.93 21.22
CA GLN A 415 1.05 2.40 20.68
C GLN A 415 0.26 1.29 20.00
N GLN A 416 0.92 0.34 19.37
CA GLN A 416 0.29 -0.85 18.81
C GLN A 416 -0.28 -1.73 19.92
N ASP A 417 0.50 -1.99 20.97
CA ASP A 417 0.08 -2.76 22.14
C ASP A 417 -1.12 -2.10 22.83
N PHE A 418 -1.06 -0.77 23.01
CA PHE A 418 -2.19 -0.01 23.56
C PHE A 418 -3.47 -0.23 22.74
N LEU A 419 -3.41 -0.10 21.41
CA LEU A 419 -4.60 -0.30 20.54
C LEU A 419 -5.07 -1.76 20.49
N SER A 420 -4.20 -2.73 20.78
CA SER A 420 -4.58 -4.14 20.86
C SER A 420 -5.28 -4.48 22.18
N CYS A 421 -5.01 -3.72 23.26
CA CYS A 421 -5.62 -3.90 24.57
C CYS A 421 -6.96 -3.17 24.73
N VAL A 422 -7.26 -2.21 23.85
CA VAL A 422 -8.40 -1.30 23.87
C VAL A 422 -9.45 -1.70 22.82
#